data_591fc88d99a0711390f67a67c0572095
#
_entry.id   591fc88d99a0711390f67a67c0572095
#
_cell.length_a   1.000
_cell.length_b   1.000
_cell.length_c   1.000
_cell.angle_alpha   90.00
_cell.angle_beta   90.00
_cell.angle_gamma   90.00
#
_symmetry.space_group_name_H-M   'P 1'
#
loop_
_entity.id
_entity.type
_entity.pdbx_description
1 polymer ?
#
loop_
_entity_poly.entity_id
_entity_poly.type
_entity_poly.pdbx_seq_one_letter_code
_entity_poly.pdbx_strand_id
1 'polypeptide(L)'
;MNKSLYDSIIEFPKDKQKHMKKCFDSVKGADENSEGYKRNKELQTKNYITYKQLKRIKNFFDNFKGNQKETPFILNGGVEMKNWVNDQLRKMREGLKMTKTNKMNTGMQNQFIKPHEKKDFTNVRPSQKHKSTLQKYDTAVTESLRRINEIISKL
;
A
#
# COMPACT_ATOMS: atom_id res chain seq x y z
N MET A 1 -12.87 -14.40 6.28
CA MET A 1 -11.57 -15.03 5.93
C MET A 1 -10.45 -14.03 6.16
N ASN A 2 -9.57 -14.27 7.11
CA ASN A 2 -8.39 -13.42 7.32
C ASN A 2 -7.40 -13.72 6.21
N LYS A 3 -7.31 -12.83 5.21
CA LYS A 3 -6.29 -12.90 4.18
C LYS A 3 -4.91 -12.85 4.86
N SER A 4 -4.10 -13.88 4.67
CA SER A 4 -2.74 -13.89 5.22
C SER A 4 -1.98 -12.68 4.69
N LEU A 5 -1.15 -12.04 5.53
CA LEU A 5 -0.29 -10.94 5.09
C LEU A 5 0.59 -11.33 3.89
N TYR A 6 0.94 -12.62 3.81
CA TYR A 6 1.76 -13.17 2.72
C TYR A 6 1.10 -13.10 1.35
N ASP A 7 -0.24 -13.03 1.29
CA ASP A 7 -1.03 -12.94 0.06
C ASP A 7 -1.37 -11.48 -0.30
N SER A 8 -0.88 -10.52 0.49
CA SER A 8 -1.09 -9.11 0.20
C SER A 8 -0.39 -8.71 -1.10
N ILE A 9 -1.17 -8.10 -1.98
CA ILE A 9 -0.73 -7.61 -3.28
C ILE A 9 -0.49 -6.11 -3.16
N ILE A 10 0.64 -5.65 -3.70
CA ILE A 10 1.07 -4.26 -3.70
C ILE A 10 1.23 -3.84 -5.15
N GLU A 11 0.72 -2.67 -5.49
CA GLU A 11 0.93 -2.08 -6.82
C GLU A 11 2.42 -1.87 -7.08
N PHE A 12 2.88 -2.30 -8.26
CA PHE A 12 4.23 -2.08 -8.72
C PHE A 12 4.22 -0.99 -9.79
N PRO A 13 4.69 0.22 -9.46
CA PRO A 13 4.55 1.40 -10.32
C PRO A 13 5.28 1.26 -11.66
N LYS A 14 4.73 1.85 -12.71
CA LYS A 14 5.32 1.85 -14.06
C LYS A 14 6.71 2.48 -14.12
N ASP A 15 7.01 3.47 -13.29
CA ASP A 15 8.34 4.07 -13.18
C ASP A 15 9.37 3.04 -12.66
N LYS A 16 8.97 2.17 -11.73
CA LYS A 16 9.82 1.09 -11.22
C LYS A 16 10.03 -0.02 -12.25
N GLN A 17 9.01 -0.34 -13.06
CA GLN A 17 9.16 -1.25 -14.19
C GLN A 17 10.20 -0.72 -15.21
N LYS A 18 10.09 0.56 -15.57
CA LYS A 18 11.05 1.24 -16.44
C LYS A 18 12.46 1.27 -15.84
N HIS A 19 12.56 1.49 -14.53
CA HIS A 19 13.84 1.45 -13.83
C HIS A 19 14.45 0.05 -13.87
N MET A 20 13.68 -1.01 -13.62
CA MET A 20 14.15 -2.39 -13.75
C MET A 20 14.67 -2.70 -15.14
N LYS A 21 13.99 -2.22 -16.18
CA LYS A 21 14.45 -2.34 -17.57
C LYS A 21 15.77 -1.61 -17.80
N LYS A 22 15.92 -0.37 -17.33
CA LYS A 22 17.19 0.37 -17.44
C LYS A 22 18.35 -0.35 -16.75
N CYS A 23 18.12 -0.89 -15.57
CA CYS A 23 19.11 -1.70 -14.85
C CYS A 23 19.50 -2.95 -15.67
N PHE A 24 18.54 -3.60 -16.27
CA PHE A 24 18.77 -4.77 -17.13
C PHE A 24 19.61 -4.41 -18.36
N ASP A 25 19.24 -3.36 -19.06
CA ASP A 25 19.91 -2.90 -20.28
C ASP A 25 21.35 -2.40 -20.02
N SER A 26 21.64 -1.96 -18.77
CA SER A 26 22.98 -1.50 -18.36
C SER A 26 23.97 -2.62 -18.09
N VAL A 27 23.50 -3.86 -17.94
CA VAL A 27 24.34 -5.01 -17.62
C VAL A 27 24.52 -5.89 -18.86
N LYS A 28 25.77 -6.01 -19.32
CA LYS A 28 26.14 -6.91 -20.43
C LYS A 28 26.61 -8.27 -19.89
N GLY A 29 26.19 -9.36 -20.56
CA GLY A 29 26.68 -10.72 -20.22
C GLY A 29 26.18 -11.26 -18.89
N ALA A 30 25.00 -10.83 -18.44
CA ALA A 30 24.37 -11.39 -17.26
C ALA A 30 23.96 -12.85 -17.48
N ASP A 31 24.23 -13.70 -16.49
CA ASP A 31 23.81 -15.10 -16.52
C ASP A 31 22.27 -15.19 -16.50
N GLU A 32 21.69 -15.71 -17.57
CA GLU A 32 20.24 -15.87 -17.74
C GLU A 32 19.62 -16.84 -16.71
N ASN A 33 20.42 -17.76 -16.18
CA ASN A 33 19.98 -18.71 -15.17
C ASN A 33 19.94 -18.09 -13.76
N SER A 34 20.57 -16.94 -13.56
CA SER A 34 20.63 -16.29 -12.27
C SER A 34 19.25 -15.83 -11.79
N GLU A 35 19.02 -15.96 -10.48
CA GLU A 35 17.78 -15.47 -9.82
C GLU A 35 17.55 -13.96 -10.04
N GLY A 36 18.61 -13.17 -10.11
CA GLY A 36 18.54 -11.75 -10.38
C GLY A 36 18.01 -11.44 -11.77
N TYR A 37 18.51 -12.16 -12.78
CA TYR A 37 18.05 -12.02 -14.18
C TYR A 37 16.57 -12.36 -14.33
N LYS A 38 16.16 -13.55 -13.84
CA LYS A 38 14.77 -14.02 -13.90
C LYS A 38 13.82 -13.05 -13.21
N ARG A 39 14.18 -12.59 -12.02
CA ARG A 39 13.39 -11.63 -11.24
C ARG A 39 13.28 -10.29 -11.95
N ASN A 40 14.36 -9.78 -12.53
CA ASN A 40 14.35 -8.53 -13.27
C ASN A 40 13.38 -8.60 -14.45
N LYS A 41 13.48 -9.63 -15.28
CA LYS A 41 12.57 -9.87 -16.40
C LYS A 41 11.10 -9.93 -15.96
N GLU A 42 10.83 -10.61 -14.85
CA GLU A 42 9.49 -10.73 -14.28
C GLU A 42 8.95 -9.35 -13.87
N LEU A 43 9.74 -8.52 -13.17
CA LEU A 43 9.32 -7.23 -12.65
C LEU A 43 9.16 -6.15 -13.72
N GLN A 44 9.78 -6.29 -14.89
CA GLN A 44 9.58 -5.35 -16.00
C GLN A 44 8.15 -5.36 -16.55
N THR A 45 7.42 -6.46 -16.40
CA THR A 45 6.10 -6.67 -16.99
C THR A 45 4.96 -6.72 -15.98
N LYS A 46 5.26 -6.89 -14.68
CA LYS A 46 4.24 -7.01 -13.64
C LYS A 46 3.77 -5.66 -13.12
N ASN A 47 2.45 -5.53 -12.97
CA ASN A 47 1.82 -4.35 -12.36
C ASN A 47 1.63 -4.50 -10.85
N TYR A 48 2.00 -5.64 -10.28
CA TYR A 48 1.88 -5.92 -8.85
C TYR A 48 3.00 -6.81 -8.36
N ILE A 49 3.27 -6.72 -7.08
CA ILE A 49 4.25 -7.54 -6.36
C ILE A 49 3.61 -8.06 -5.06
N THR A 50 3.90 -9.29 -4.68
CA THR A 50 3.41 -9.85 -3.43
C THR A 50 4.35 -9.52 -2.27
N TYR A 51 3.81 -9.52 -1.04
CA TYR A 51 4.62 -9.36 0.16
C TYR A 51 5.78 -10.37 0.23
N LYS A 52 5.52 -11.62 -0.18
CA LYS A 52 6.54 -12.67 -0.26
C LYS A 52 7.69 -12.31 -1.19
N GLN A 53 7.37 -11.74 -2.37
CA GLN A 53 8.38 -11.27 -3.32
C GLN A 53 9.16 -10.08 -2.76
N LEU A 54 8.49 -9.10 -2.13
CA LEU A 54 9.18 -7.99 -1.46
C LEU A 54 10.17 -8.47 -0.41
N LYS A 55 9.79 -9.44 0.43
CA LYS A 55 10.70 -10.03 1.43
C LYS A 55 11.90 -10.72 0.79
N ARG A 56 11.71 -11.44 -0.33
CA ARG A 56 12.83 -12.08 -1.04
C ARG A 56 13.82 -11.04 -1.57
N ILE A 57 13.31 -9.94 -2.15
CA ILE A 57 14.16 -8.86 -2.66
C ILE A 57 14.90 -8.18 -1.49
N LYS A 58 14.20 -7.89 -0.39
CA LYS A 58 14.83 -7.33 0.80
C LYS A 58 15.95 -8.24 1.32
N ASN A 59 15.68 -9.53 1.48
CA ASN A 59 16.67 -10.49 1.96
C ASN A 59 17.92 -10.54 1.05
N PHE A 60 17.73 -10.41 -0.26
CA PHE A 60 18.86 -10.29 -1.17
C PHE A 60 19.73 -9.08 -0.82
N PHE A 61 19.13 -7.89 -0.69
CA PHE A 61 19.87 -6.66 -0.39
C PHE A 61 20.52 -6.66 1.00
N ASP A 62 19.87 -7.27 1.99
CA ASP A 62 20.40 -7.35 3.36
C ASP A 62 21.60 -8.30 3.45
N ASN A 63 21.63 -9.36 2.66
CA ASN A 63 22.69 -10.37 2.66
C ASN A 63 23.76 -10.11 1.60
N PHE A 64 23.58 -9.15 0.71
CA PHE A 64 24.53 -8.83 -0.34
C PHE A 64 25.78 -8.17 0.24
N LYS A 65 26.93 -8.85 0.08
CA LYS A 65 28.23 -8.39 0.60
C LYS A 65 29.13 -7.77 -0.48
N GLY A 66 28.66 -7.78 -1.74
CA GLY A 66 29.42 -7.23 -2.87
C GLY A 66 29.28 -5.70 -3.02
N ASN A 67 29.93 -5.18 -4.05
CA ASN A 67 29.85 -3.76 -4.38
C ASN A 67 28.51 -3.45 -5.08
N GLN A 68 27.96 -2.26 -4.84
CA GLN A 68 26.71 -1.78 -5.48
C GLN A 68 26.81 -1.67 -7.01
N LYS A 69 28.01 -1.69 -7.58
CA LYS A 69 28.24 -1.68 -9.03
C LYS A 69 28.26 -3.08 -9.65
N GLU A 70 28.18 -4.11 -8.85
CA GLU A 70 28.19 -5.50 -9.36
C GLU A 70 26.88 -5.87 -10.04
N THR A 71 27.01 -6.70 -11.07
CA THR A 71 25.88 -7.21 -11.87
C THR A 71 24.70 -7.73 -11.04
N PRO A 72 24.88 -8.57 -10.00
CA PRO A 72 23.74 -9.06 -9.22
C PRO A 72 22.98 -7.95 -8.49
N PHE A 73 23.68 -6.92 -8.01
CA PHE A 73 23.06 -5.79 -7.31
C PHE A 73 22.24 -4.92 -8.29
N ILE A 74 22.80 -4.62 -9.46
CA ILE A 74 22.15 -3.84 -10.51
C ILE A 74 20.94 -4.61 -11.06
N LEU A 75 21.05 -5.90 -11.32
CA LEU A 75 19.93 -6.74 -11.81
C LEU A 75 18.75 -6.77 -10.83
N ASN A 76 18.99 -6.65 -9.54
CA ASN A 76 17.90 -6.53 -8.55
C ASN A 76 17.35 -5.09 -8.41
N GLY A 77 17.77 -4.15 -9.28
CA GLY A 77 17.27 -2.79 -9.35
C GLY A 77 18.08 -1.79 -8.52
N GLY A 78 19.26 -2.18 -8.04
CA GLY A 78 20.20 -1.27 -7.37
C GLY A 78 19.65 -0.63 -6.09
N VAL A 79 20.24 0.51 -5.73
CA VAL A 79 19.88 1.27 -4.52
C VAL A 79 18.43 1.76 -4.55
N GLU A 80 17.95 2.16 -5.73
CA GLU A 80 16.58 2.67 -5.87
C GLU A 80 15.53 1.62 -5.51
N MET A 81 15.70 0.39 -6.01
CA MET A 81 14.80 -0.72 -5.68
C MET A 81 14.92 -1.14 -4.22
N LYS A 82 16.13 -1.16 -3.66
CA LYS A 82 16.37 -1.40 -2.23
C LYS A 82 15.58 -0.43 -1.35
N ASN A 83 15.64 0.87 -1.66
CA ASN A 83 14.93 1.91 -0.91
C ASN A 83 13.42 1.77 -1.05
N TRP A 84 12.91 1.55 -2.25
CA TRP A 84 11.49 1.35 -2.50
C TRP A 84 10.93 0.14 -1.75
N VAL A 85 11.62 -1.00 -1.77
CA VAL A 85 11.20 -2.23 -1.06
C VAL A 85 11.16 -1.98 0.46
N ASN A 86 12.16 -1.32 1.02
CA ASN A 86 12.19 -0.99 2.44
C ASN A 86 11.01 -0.09 2.83
N ASP A 87 10.69 0.88 2.00
CA ASP A 87 9.59 1.81 2.22
C ASP A 87 8.21 1.11 2.17
N GLN A 88 8.00 0.21 1.19
CA GLN A 88 6.78 -0.59 1.11
C GLN A 88 6.61 -1.49 2.34
N LEU A 89 7.66 -2.18 2.76
CA LEU A 89 7.62 -3.03 3.94
C LEU A 89 7.38 -2.23 5.24
N ARG A 90 7.91 -1.01 5.33
CA ARG A 90 7.64 -0.10 6.45
C ARG A 90 6.17 0.31 6.48
N LYS A 91 5.60 0.79 5.37
CA LYS A 91 4.19 1.16 5.24
C LYS A 91 3.24 0.01 5.64
N MET A 92 3.56 -1.21 5.21
CA MET A 92 2.76 -2.38 5.59
C MET A 92 2.80 -2.68 7.09
N ARG A 93 3.97 -2.52 7.74
CA ARG A 93 4.10 -2.70 9.20
C ARG A 93 3.33 -1.63 9.98
N GLU A 94 3.36 -0.40 9.53
CA GLU A 94 2.64 0.73 10.15
C GLU A 94 1.12 0.53 10.01
N GLY A 95 0.62 0.14 8.85
CA GLY A 95 -0.78 -0.18 8.64
C GLY A 95 -1.28 -1.31 9.55
N LEU A 96 -0.45 -2.33 9.80
CA LEU A 96 -0.78 -3.42 10.73
C LEU A 96 -0.80 -2.98 12.20
N LYS A 97 0.05 -2.03 12.60
CA LYS A 97 0.03 -1.47 13.97
C LYS A 97 -1.25 -0.69 14.22
N MET A 98 -1.68 0.13 13.25
CA MET A 98 -2.93 0.90 13.36
C MET A 98 -4.17 0.00 13.50
N THR A 99 -4.24 -1.12 12.77
CA THR A 99 -5.37 -2.06 12.89
C THR A 99 -5.39 -2.80 14.24
N LYS A 100 -4.23 -3.06 14.85
CA LYS A 100 -4.15 -3.66 16.19
C LYS A 100 -4.56 -2.69 17.30
N THR A 101 -4.15 -1.43 17.22
CA THR A 101 -4.51 -0.39 18.21
C THR A 101 -6.01 -0.10 18.19
N ASN A 102 -6.62 -0.04 17.01
CA ASN A 102 -8.07 0.15 16.90
C ASN A 102 -8.87 -1.05 17.47
N LYS A 103 -8.37 -2.29 17.34
CA LYS A 103 -9.00 -3.47 17.98
C LYS A 103 -8.89 -3.46 19.50
N MET A 104 -7.80 -2.96 20.07
CA MET A 104 -7.65 -2.83 21.51
C MET A 104 -8.55 -1.74 22.10
N ASN A 105 -8.68 -0.59 21.42
CA ASN A 105 -9.54 0.49 21.88
C ASN A 105 -11.03 0.16 21.82
N THR A 106 -11.49 -0.62 20.83
CA THR A 106 -12.89 -1.11 20.79
C THR A 106 -13.17 -2.16 21.88
N GLY A 107 -12.18 -2.94 22.29
CA GLY A 107 -12.32 -3.91 23.38
C GLY A 107 -12.37 -3.29 24.78
N MET A 108 -11.69 -2.16 24.99
CA MET A 108 -11.69 -1.47 26.29
C MET A 108 -12.94 -0.62 26.55
N GLN A 109 -13.64 -0.13 25.53
CA GLN A 109 -14.86 0.63 25.74
C GLN A 109 -16.05 -0.20 26.20
N ASN A 110 -16.03 -1.53 26.00
CA ASN A 110 -17.14 -2.39 26.41
C ASN A 110 -17.03 -2.95 27.85
N GLN A 111 -15.93 -2.69 28.60
CA GLN A 111 -15.78 -3.20 29.95
C GLN A 111 -16.18 -2.22 31.08
N PHE A 112 -16.60 -1.00 30.76
CA PHE A 112 -16.97 -0.01 31.78
C PHE A 112 -18.43 0.46 31.75
N ILE A 113 -19.34 -0.26 31.12
CA ILE A 113 -20.76 0.00 31.29
C ILE A 113 -21.29 -0.87 32.43
N LYS A 114 -21.24 -0.36 33.64
CA LYS A 114 -22.00 -0.93 34.78
C LYS A 114 -23.49 -0.84 34.44
N PRO A 115 -24.30 -1.91 34.68
CA PRO A 115 -25.71 -1.96 34.32
C PRO A 115 -26.61 -1.28 35.37
N HIS A 116 -26.29 -0.08 35.78
CA HIS A 116 -27.14 0.73 36.63
C HIS A 116 -26.99 2.20 36.25
N GLU A 117 -27.78 2.63 35.29
CA GLU A 117 -28.47 3.92 35.20
C GLU A 117 -29.06 4.06 33.80
N LYS A 118 -30.35 3.77 33.67
CA LYS A 118 -31.13 4.22 32.51
C LYS A 118 -31.21 5.74 32.61
N LYS A 119 -30.27 6.45 31.97
CA LYS A 119 -30.45 7.86 31.61
C LYS A 119 -31.05 7.90 30.23
N ASP A 120 -32.24 8.46 30.14
CA ASP A 120 -32.94 8.75 28.90
C ASP A 120 -32.10 9.63 28.00
N PHE A 121 -31.53 9.05 26.92
CA PHE A 121 -30.76 9.76 25.89
C PHE A 121 -31.66 10.33 24.78
N THR A 122 -32.90 10.74 25.09
CA THR A 122 -33.81 11.31 24.11
C THR A 122 -33.53 12.76 23.72
N ASN A 123 -32.48 13.42 24.25
CA ASN A 123 -32.22 14.84 23.97
C ASN A 123 -30.74 15.19 23.71
N VAL A 124 -29.97 14.39 22.93
CA VAL A 124 -28.71 14.86 22.41
C VAL A 124 -28.93 15.51 21.04
N ARG A 125 -29.12 16.83 21.03
CA ARG A 125 -29.07 17.61 19.79
C ARG A 125 -27.68 17.48 19.19
N PRO A 126 -27.51 17.00 17.93
CA PRO A 126 -26.20 17.01 17.27
C PRO A 126 -25.67 18.44 17.19
N SER A 127 -24.40 18.63 17.57
CA SER A 127 -23.78 19.96 17.57
C SER A 127 -23.84 20.55 16.15
N GLN A 128 -24.07 21.88 16.08
CA GLN A 128 -24.20 22.60 14.80
C GLN A 128 -22.99 22.43 13.86
N LYS A 129 -21.80 22.16 14.40
CA LYS A 129 -20.58 21.86 13.60
C LYS A 129 -20.70 20.59 12.73
N HIS A 130 -21.36 19.54 13.22
CA HIS A 130 -21.54 18.32 12.42
C HIS A 130 -22.55 18.50 11.27
N LYS A 131 -23.59 19.33 11.46
CA LYS A 131 -24.55 19.62 10.39
C LYS A 131 -23.92 20.36 9.21
N SER A 132 -23.01 21.30 9.46
CA SER A 132 -22.37 22.09 8.39
C SER A 132 -21.41 21.25 7.53
N THR A 133 -20.77 20.22 8.11
CA THR A 133 -19.85 19.36 7.38
C THR A 133 -20.60 18.37 6.48
N LEU A 134 -21.64 17.72 6.98
CA LEU A 134 -22.49 16.83 6.18
C LEU A 134 -23.14 17.58 5.02
N GLN A 135 -23.66 18.78 5.24
CA GLN A 135 -24.29 19.58 4.20
C GLN A 135 -23.33 20.01 3.08
N LYS A 136 -22.04 20.23 3.38
CA LYS A 136 -21.00 20.49 2.38
C LYS A 136 -20.68 19.28 1.52
N TYR A 137 -20.64 18.06 2.10
CA TYR A 137 -20.41 16.82 1.35
C TYR A 137 -21.58 16.51 0.43
N ASP A 138 -22.82 16.64 0.89
CA ASP A 138 -24.01 16.41 0.07
C ASP A 138 -24.06 17.35 -1.14
N THR A 139 -23.70 18.62 -0.96
CA THR A 139 -23.67 19.60 -2.06
C THR A 139 -22.59 19.25 -3.10
N ALA A 140 -21.40 18.82 -2.65
CA ALA A 140 -20.31 18.44 -3.55
C ALA A 140 -20.63 17.19 -4.37
N VAL A 141 -21.27 16.19 -3.76
CA VAL A 141 -21.71 14.94 -4.44
C VAL A 141 -22.80 15.26 -5.48
N THR A 142 -23.78 16.08 -5.13
CA THR A 142 -24.88 16.48 -6.01
C THR A 142 -24.36 17.21 -7.24
N GLU A 143 -23.41 18.15 -7.07
CA GLU A 143 -22.81 18.88 -8.18
C GLU A 143 -21.98 17.99 -9.11
N SER A 144 -21.27 17.02 -8.55
CA SER A 144 -20.52 16.05 -9.34
C SER A 144 -21.43 15.16 -10.20
N LEU A 145 -22.54 14.68 -9.64
CA LEU A 145 -23.55 13.90 -10.36
C LEU A 145 -24.22 14.72 -11.47
N ARG A 146 -24.51 16.01 -11.23
CA ARG A 146 -25.05 16.90 -12.25
C ARG A 146 -24.12 17.03 -13.45
N ARG A 147 -22.81 17.23 -13.21
CA ARG A 147 -21.81 17.33 -14.29
C ARG A 147 -21.69 16.05 -15.10
N ILE A 148 -21.71 14.88 -14.46
CA ILE A 148 -21.69 13.59 -15.15
C ILE A 148 -22.89 13.43 -16.09
N ASN A 149 -24.10 13.74 -15.58
CA ASN A 149 -25.32 13.67 -16.40
C ASN A 149 -25.31 14.65 -17.59
N GLU A 150 -24.70 15.83 -17.42
CA GLU A 150 -24.56 16.81 -18.50
C GLU A 150 -23.60 16.36 -19.61
N ILE A 151 -22.55 15.59 -19.25
CA ILE A 151 -21.64 14.97 -20.21
C ILE A 151 -22.35 13.83 -20.96
N ILE A 152 -23.08 12.96 -20.26
CA ILE A 152 -23.79 11.84 -20.87
C ILE A 152 -24.88 12.32 -21.84
N SER A 153 -25.54 13.43 -21.54
CA SER A 153 -26.61 13.97 -22.42
C SER A 153 -26.10 14.61 -23.71
N LYS A 154 -24.79 14.80 -23.87
CA LYS A 154 -24.13 15.37 -25.07
C LYS A 154 -23.47 14.31 -25.96
N LEU A 155 -23.50 13.04 -25.54
CA LEU A 155 -23.05 11.88 -26.30
C LEU A 155 -24.19 11.25 -27.08
#